data_977de5762252ce2e84c818ac2a97eeda
#
_entry.id   977de5762252ce2e84c818ac2a97eeda
#
_cell.length_a   1.000
_cell.length_b   1.000
_cell.length_c   1.000
_cell.angle_alpha   90.00
_cell.angle_beta   90.00
_cell.angle_gamma   90.00
#
_symmetry.space_group_name_H-M   'P 1'
#
loop_
_entity.id
_entity.type
_entity.pdbx_description
1 polymer ?
#
loop_
_entity_poly.entity_id
_entity_poly.type
_entity_poly.pdbx_seq_one_letter_code
_entity_poly.pdbx_strand_id
1 'polypeptide(L)'
;MKSTSAAAGRAAAGPRGPAFRRVTLISVVVCVVALLQACAGEARRDLPPWVSTQAPAAAPMHIRTLGPDQQFSELAADTVARRLSVDASAGSLHILALSGGGAFGAFGAGALVGMSQAGERPDFAVVTGVSAGALIAPYAFLGSSWDAKLAESYTSGSAAHVLHLRALGAVFGSSLYQGAPLARLIDQYVTDDLLQSVAAEAAKGRLLLVATTNVDSGEPVIWDLGSIARYGAENAHVLFRDVLVASASVPGMFPPVVMHFHKDGQTYDEAHVDGAVTLPFFVAPEFAAVAQDGAPQRGTSVYVLIDGSIDELPQATRLRTGSIVSRSVATGLHMMMRTTLELAGTTAAQHGVRLEYAALPAAYPQHKAFDFSAANMRPMFEYASACAERAHLWTVWSQDSMASAVVADGSRAVPCPADDAAIERLARAAP
;
A
#
# COMPACT_ATOMS: atom_id res chain seq x y z
N MET A 1 84.13 29.81 -12.56
CA MET A 1 83.90 28.40 -12.89
C MET A 1 82.40 28.21 -13.21
N LYS A 2 82.13 27.63 -14.31
CA LYS A 2 80.93 27.60 -15.18
C LYS A 2 79.60 27.29 -14.44
N SER A 3 78.63 28.20 -14.60
CA SER A 3 77.20 27.94 -14.34
C SER A 3 76.55 27.47 -15.63
N THR A 4 75.85 26.35 -15.60
CA THR A 4 74.99 25.90 -16.67
C THR A 4 73.53 26.07 -16.28
N SER A 5 72.87 27.04 -16.95
CA SER A 5 71.42 27.30 -16.90
C SER A 5 70.72 26.25 -17.75
N ALA A 6 69.75 25.52 -17.15
CA ALA A 6 68.82 24.66 -17.87
C ALA A 6 67.52 25.41 -18.14
N ALA A 7 67.27 25.71 -19.41
CA ALA A 7 66.03 26.32 -19.88
C ALA A 7 64.91 25.25 -19.93
N ALA A 8 63.84 25.44 -19.15
CA ALA A 8 62.63 24.65 -19.23
C ALA A 8 61.78 25.10 -20.41
N GLY A 9 61.69 24.28 -21.46
CA GLY A 9 60.81 24.52 -22.62
C GLY A 9 59.34 24.34 -22.24
N ARG A 10 58.58 25.43 -22.30
CA ARG A 10 57.12 25.40 -22.32
C ARG A 10 56.62 24.88 -23.66
N ALA A 11 56.06 23.70 -23.70
CA ALA A 11 55.36 23.23 -24.88
C ALA A 11 54.03 24.00 -25.04
N ALA A 12 53.96 24.85 -26.06
CA ALA A 12 52.73 25.56 -26.42
C ALA A 12 51.76 24.53 -27.09
N ALA A 13 50.62 24.36 -26.49
CA ALA A 13 49.50 23.59 -27.06
C ALA A 13 48.97 24.35 -28.30
N GLY A 14 49.25 23.86 -29.50
CA GLY A 14 48.77 24.44 -30.74
C GLY A 14 47.22 24.39 -30.86
N PRO A 15 46.60 25.26 -31.68
CA PRO A 15 45.16 25.32 -31.84
C PRO A 15 44.69 24.01 -32.47
N ARG A 16 43.79 23.30 -31.76
CA ARG A 16 43.12 22.10 -32.21
C ARG A 16 42.32 22.40 -33.47
N GLY A 17 42.65 21.76 -34.63
CA GLY A 17 42.12 22.05 -35.94
C GLY A 17 40.60 21.80 -36.04
N PRO A 18 39.91 22.34 -37.08
CA PRO A 18 38.49 22.31 -37.26
C PRO A 18 37.88 20.91 -37.31
N ALA A 19 38.66 19.88 -37.65
CA ALA A 19 38.25 18.47 -37.61
C ALA A 19 37.98 18.00 -36.14
N PHE A 20 38.80 18.39 -35.19
CA PHE A 20 38.63 18.04 -33.78
C PHE A 20 37.37 18.67 -33.16
N ARG A 21 37.05 19.92 -33.54
CA ARG A 21 35.81 20.59 -33.13
C ARG A 21 34.56 19.92 -33.71
N ARG A 22 34.59 19.42 -34.94
CA ARG A 22 33.49 18.69 -35.59
C ARG A 22 33.22 17.34 -34.91
N VAL A 23 34.27 16.59 -34.57
CA VAL A 23 34.14 15.30 -33.89
C VAL A 23 33.59 15.49 -32.48
N THR A 24 34.02 16.53 -31.75
CA THR A 24 33.52 16.83 -30.41
C THR A 24 32.04 17.27 -30.47
N LEU A 25 31.67 18.07 -31.48
CA LEU A 25 30.27 18.52 -31.66
C LEU A 25 29.33 17.37 -31.98
N ILE A 26 29.77 16.46 -32.88
CA ILE A 26 29.00 15.24 -33.24
C ILE A 26 28.84 14.33 -32.01
N SER A 27 29.93 14.14 -31.24
CA SER A 27 29.85 13.33 -30.00
C SER A 27 28.91 13.92 -28.98
N VAL A 28 28.91 15.26 -28.80
CA VAL A 28 27.97 15.94 -27.90
C VAL A 28 26.53 15.81 -28.40
N VAL A 29 26.30 15.99 -29.70
CA VAL A 29 24.96 15.84 -30.29
C VAL A 29 24.46 14.39 -30.15
N VAL A 30 25.30 13.40 -30.42
CA VAL A 30 24.97 11.98 -30.23
C VAL A 30 24.67 11.67 -28.76
N CYS A 31 25.46 12.20 -27.83
CA CYS A 31 25.19 12.05 -26.39
C CYS A 31 23.87 12.74 -25.98
N VAL A 32 23.59 13.95 -26.49
CA VAL A 32 22.33 14.65 -26.23
C VAL A 32 21.14 13.91 -26.82
N VAL A 33 21.25 13.41 -28.04
CA VAL A 33 20.20 12.59 -28.67
C VAL A 33 20.01 11.26 -27.92
N ALA A 34 21.09 10.60 -27.51
CA ALA A 34 21.00 9.38 -26.68
C ALA A 34 20.37 9.68 -25.31
N LEU A 35 20.67 10.83 -24.69
CA LEU A 35 20.04 11.29 -23.46
C LEU A 35 18.55 11.62 -23.63
N LEU A 36 18.18 12.21 -24.77
CA LEU A 36 16.76 12.51 -25.09
C LEU A 36 15.98 11.23 -25.38
N GLN A 37 16.59 10.22 -25.98
CA GLN A 37 15.96 8.89 -26.19
C GLN A 37 15.86 8.08 -24.89
N ALA A 38 16.78 8.28 -23.94
CA ALA A 38 16.69 7.66 -22.63
C ALA A 38 15.53 8.20 -21.76
N CYS A 39 14.98 9.38 -22.14
CA CYS A 39 13.75 9.92 -21.54
C CYS A 39 12.47 9.41 -22.21
N ALA A 40 12.56 8.60 -23.31
CA ALA A 40 11.41 7.94 -23.87
C ALA A 40 11.03 6.78 -22.94
N GLY A 41 9.93 6.93 -22.19
CA GLY A 41 9.33 5.85 -21.41
C GLY A 41 9.01 4.65 -22.29
N GLU A 42 8.76 3.50 -21.70
CA GLU A 42 8.29 2.31 -22.43
C GLU A 42 7.07 2.69 -23.28
N ALA A 43 7.11 2.29 -24.56
CA ALA A 43 5.99 2.53 -25.45
C ALA A 43 4.78 1.72 -24.93
N ARG A 44 3.71 2.41 -24.59
CA ARG A 44 2.46 1.82 -24.12
C ARG A 44 1.42 1.91 -25.21
N ARG A 45 0.45 0.99 -25.19
CA ARG A 45 -0.72 1.06 -26.06
C ARG A 45 -1.67 2.12 -25.53
N ASP A 46 -2.17 2.96 -26.45
CA ASP A 46 -3.10 4.03 -26.08
C ASP A 46 -4.39 3.47 -25.48
N LEU A 47 -4.94 4.20 -24.52
CA LEU A 47 -6.25 3.91 -23.95
C LEU A 47 -7.32 4.10 -25.04
N PRO A 48 -8.22 3.11 -25.24
CA PRO A 48 -9.36 3.30 -26.14
C PRO A 48 -10.22 4.50 -25.73
N PRO A 49 -10.80 5.25 -26.67
CA PRO A 49 -11.61 6.45 -26.36
C PRO A 49 -12.75 6.20 -25.36
N TRP A 50 -13.30 5.00 -25.33
CA TRP A 50 -14.39 4.64 -24.41
C TRP A 50 -13.92 4.48 -22.94
N VAL A 51 -12.62 4.26 -22.68
CA VAL A 51 -12.05 4.29 -21.31
C VAL A 51 -11.99 5.73 -20.81
N SER A 52 -11.66 6.68 -21.69
CA SER A 52 -11.55 8.09 -21.33
C SER A 52 -12.90 8.82 -21.24
N THR A 53 -13.97 8.25 -21.78
CA THR A 53 -15.32 8.87 -21.80
C THR A 53 -16.23 8.36 -20.69
N GLN A 54 -15.84 7.37 -19.92
CA GLN A 54 -16.53 7.07 -18.68
C GLN A 54 -16.21 8.22 -17.71
N ALA A 55 -17.04 9.26 -17.78
CA ALA A 55 -17.01 10.33 -16.80
C ALA A 55 -17.13 9.68 -15.41
N PRO A 56 -16.36 10.12 -14.42
CA PRO A 56 -16.60 9.71 -13.06
C PRO A 56 -18.02 10.16 -12.72
N ALA A 57 -18.99 9.27 -12.85
CA ALA A 57 -20.23 9.47 -12.16
C ALA A 57 -19.82 9.62 -10.68
N ALA A 58 -20.52 10.44 -9.92
CA ALA A 58 -20.43 10.48 -8.46
C ALA A 58 -20.94 9.13 -7.90
N ALA A 59 -20.40 8.06 -8.40
CA ALA A 59 -20.81 6.68 -8.19
C ALA A 59 -19.92 6.05 -7.13
N PRO A 60 -20.46 5.14 -6.35
CA PRO A 60 -19.68 4.36 -5.40
C PRO A 60 -18.50 3.69 -6.12
N MET A 61 -17.42 3.47 -5.39
CA MET A 61 -16.21 2.82 -5.90
C MET A 61 -16.57 1.50 -6.59
N HIS A 62 -16.08 1.32 -7.83
CA HIS A 62 -16.39 0.13 -8.61
C HIS A 62 -15.45 -1.01 -8.27
N ILE A 63 -16.00 -2.16 -7.92
CA ILE A 63 -15.22 -3.37 -7.66
C ILE A 63 -15.09 -4.15 -8.96
N ARG A 64 -13.87 -4.24 -9.47
CA ARG A 64 -13.52 -5.03 -10.64
C ARG A 64 -13.46 -6.52 -10.26
N THR A 65 -14.39 -7.30 -10.79
CA THR A 65 -14.47 -8.76 -10.57
C THR A 65 -14.18 -9.53 -11.85
N LEU A 66 -13.60 -10.73 -11.73
CA LEU A 66 -13.33 -11.62 -12.85
C LEU A 66 -14.40 -12.70 -12.91
N GLY A 67 -15.06 -12.82 -14.06
CA GLY A 67 -16.08 -13.84 -14.33
C GLY A 67 -15.51 -15.15 -14.87
N PRO A 68 -16.37 -16.17 -15.06
CA PRO A 68 -15.97 -17.47 -15.62
C PRO A 68 -15.44 -17.39 -17.06
N ASP A 69 -15.84 -16.37 -17.80
CA ASP A 69 -15.37 -16.04 -19.15
C ASP A 69 -14.01 -15.32 -19.16
N GLN A 70 -13.42 -15.13 -17.98
CA GLN A 70 -12.17 -14.38 -17.73
C GLN A 70 -12.24 -12.93 -18.19
N GLN A 71 -13.42 -12.35 -18.32
CA GLN A 71 -13.62 -10.93 -18.55
C GLN A 71 -13.87 -10.20 -17.24
N PHE A 72 -13.33 -8.99 -17.14
CA PHE A 72 -13.61 -8.11 -16.02
C PHE A 72 -15.00 -7.49 -16.19
N SER A 73 -15.75 -7.49 -15.10
CA SER A 73 -17.02 -6.78 -14.94
C SER A 73 -17.02 -6.05 -13.61
N GLU A 74 -17.97 -5.18 -13.41
CA GLU A 74 -18.20 -4.54 -12.11
C GLU A 74 -19.07 -5.44 -11.24
N LEU A 75 -18.66 -5.58 -9.98
CA LEU A 75 -19.46 -6.29 -8.99
C LEU A 75 -20.61 -5.38 -8.55
N ALA A 76 -21.83 -5.77 -8.92
CA ALA A 76 -23.00 -4.98 -8.57
C ALA A 76 -23.25 -4.98 -7.05
N ALA A 77 -23.69 -3.85 -6.49
CA ALA A 77 -23.93 -3.66 -5.06
C ALA A 77 -24.92 -4.70 -4.48
N ASP A 78 -25.97 -5.06 -5.23
CA ASP A 78 -26.91 -6.11 -4.84
C ASP A 78 -26.25 -7.51 -4.76
N THR A 79 -25.21 -7.77 -5.56
CA THR A 79 -24.44 -9.01 -5.48
C THR A 79 -23.54 -9.02 -4.26
N VAL A 80 -22.94 -7.90 -3.89
CA VAL A 80 -22.21 -7.75 -2.62
C VAL A 80 -23.16 -7.98 -1.46
N ALA A 81 -24.30 -7.31 -1.46
CA ALA A 81 -25.34 -7.49 -0.44
C ALA A 81 -25.78 -8.95 -0.29
N ARG A 82 -26.03 -9.65 -1.41
CA ARG A 82 -26.37 -11.07 -1.38
C ARG A 82 -25.25 -11.95 -0.85
N ARG A 83 -23.99 -11.72 -1.23
CA ARG A 83 -22.85 -12.47 -0.69
C ARG A 83 -22.74 -12.30 0.81
N LEU A 84 -22.81 -11.07 1.30
CA LEU A 84 -22.72 -10.74 2.72
C LEU A 84 -23.93 -11.25 3.52
N SER A 85 -25.14 -11.31 2.93
CA SER A 85 -26.32 -11.83 3.61
C SER A 85 -26.29 -13.35 3.84
N VAL A 86 -25.57 -14.10 3.01
CA VAL A 86 -25.35 -15.55 3.21
C VAL A 86 -24.49 -15.79 4.45
N ASP A 87 -23.48 -14.95 4.67
CA ASP A 87 -22.59 -15.06 5.83
C ASP A 87 -23.25 -14.53 7.12
N ALA A 88 -24.15 -13.55 7.00
CA ALA A 88 -24.89 -12.97 8.11
C ALA A 88 -25.89 -13.92 8.79
N SER A 89 -26.27 -15.03 8.12
CA SER A 89 -27.03 -16.10 8.77
C SER A 89 -26.22 -16.76 9.93
N ALA A 90 -24.91 -16.52 10.01
CA ALA A 90 -24.00 -17.00 11.05
C ALA A 90 -23.90 -16.08 12.28
N GLY A 91 -24.52 -14.89 12.29
CA GLY A 91 -24.72 -14.06 13.50
C GLY A 91 -24.17 -12.64 13.44
N SER A 92 -22.91 -12.40 13.17
CA SER A 92 -22.30 -11.05 13.13
C SER A 92 -21.41 -10.89 11.89
N LEU A 93 -21.49 -9.72 11.25
CA LEU A 93 -20.70 -9.39 10.07
C LEU A 93 -19.45 -8.60 10.53
N HIS A 94 -18.29 -9.15 10.28
CA HIS A 94 -17.01 -8.50 10.58
C HIS A 94 -16.30 -8.08 9.30
N ILE A 95 -15.93 -6.79 9.21
CA ILE A 95 -15.22 -6.19 8.09
C ILE A 95 -13.88 -5.69 8.59
N LEU A 96 -12.80 -6.05 7.92
CA LEU A 96 -11.46 -5.57 8.22
C LEU A 96 -10.95 -4.69 7.07
N ALA A 97 -10.52 -3.48 7.39
CA ALA A 97 -9.84 -2.58 6.49
C ALA A 97 -8.37 -2.41 6.93
N LEU A 98 -7.43 -2.69 6.02
CA LEU A 98 -6.00 -2.63 6.24
C LEU A 98 -5.40 -1.48 5.41
N SER A 99 -4.76 -0.52 6.08
CA SER A 99 -4.22 0.66 5.41
C SER A 99 -2.84 0.41 4.77
N GLY A 100 -2.43 1.36 3.92
CA GLY A 100 -1.04 1.48 3.53
C GLY A 100 -0.14 1.92 4.69
N GLY A 101 1.17 1.65 4.57
CA GLY A 101 2.13 2.03 5.62
C GLY A 101 3.58 1.56 5.40
N GLY A 102 3.87 0.86 4.31
CA GLY A 102 5.21 0.32 4.05
C GLY A 102 5.66 -0.66 5.15
N ALA A 103 6.83 -0.43 5.75
CA ALA A 103 7.34 -1.29 6.83
C ALA A 103 6.48 -1.28 8.11
N PHE A 104 5.63 -0.26 8.28
CA PHE A 104 4.66 -0.21 9.39
C PHE A 104 3.57 -1.29 9.28
N GLY A 105 3.42 -1.97 8.13
CA GLY A 105 2.60 -3.18 8.01
C GLY A 105 2.94 -4.27 9.02
N ALA A 106 4.14 -4.22 9.61
CA ALA A 106 4.50 -5.08 10.72
C ALA A 106 3.57 -4.91 11.95
N PHE A 107 3.01 -3.70 12.16
CA PHE A 107 2.02 -3.46 13.19
C PHE A 107 0.71 -4.22 12.90
N GLY A 108 0.17 -4.09 11.71
CA GLY A 108 -1.06 -4.80 11.31
C GLY A 108 -0.90 -6.32 11.34
N ALA A 109 0.24 -6.84 10.86
CA ALA A 109 0.55 -8.26 10.92
C ALA A 109 0.63 -8.76 12.38
N GLY A 110 1.34 -8.05 13.25
CA GLY A 110 1.45 -8.37 14.67
C GLY A 110 0.11 -8.33 15.39
N ALA A 111 -0.72 -7.33 15.08
CA ALA A 111 -2.06 -7.20 15.64
C ALA A 111 -2.93 -8.43 15.33
N LEU A 112 -2.96 -8.88 14.08
CA LEU A 112 -3.73 -10.06 13.66
C LEU A 112 -3.26 -11.34 14.35
N VAL A 113 -1.94 -11.54 14.42
CA VAL A 113 -1.37 -12.72 15.09
C VAL A 113 -1.67 -12.70 16.59
N GLY A 114 -1.52 -11.55 17.26
CA GLY A 114 -1.84 -11.42 18.68
C GLY A 114 -3.33 -11.63 18.98
N MET A 115 -4.25 -11.15 18.12
CA MET A 115 -5.69 -11.44 18.24
C MET A 115 -5.97 -12.95 18.11
N SER A 116 -5.28 -13.65 17.23
CA SER A 116 -5.43 -15.11 17.10
C SER A 116 -4.92 -15.84 18.35
N GLN A 117 -3.80 -15.40 18.92
CA GLN A 117 -3.22 -15.96 20.14
C GLN A 117 -4.15 -15.74 21.35
N ALA A 118 -4.82 -14.59 21.40
CA ALA A 118 -5.85 -14.30 22.40
C ALA A 118 -7.17 -15.06 22.18
N GLY A 119 -7.38 -15.66 20.99
CA GLY A 119 -8.65 -16.27 20.61
C GLY A 119 -9.76 -15.25 20.30
N GLU A 120 -9.39 -14.00 20.04
CA GLU A 120 -10.32 -12.89 19.83
C GLU A 120 -10.41 -12.43 18.38
N ARG A 121 -9.69 -13.09 17.46
CA ARG A 121 -9.74 -12.72 16.04
C ARG A 121 -11.03 -13.19 15.39
N PRO A 122 -11.88 -12.27 14.89
CA PRO A 122 -13.09 -12.64 14.16
C PRO A 122 -12.76 -13.28 12.81
N ASP A 123 -13.69 -14.08 12.31
CA ASP A 123 -13.72 -14.45 10.89
C ASP A 123 -14.27 -13.25 10.09
N PHE A 124 -13.43 -12.63 9.28
CA PHE A 124 -13.81 -11.45 8.52
C PHE A 124 -14.54 -11.84 7.23
N ALA A 125 -15.78 -11.43 7.08
CA ALA A 125 -16.54 -11.63 5.85
C ALA A 125 -15.98 -10.80 4.67
N VAL A 126 -15.46 -9.61 4.99
CA VAL A 126 -14.80 -8.73 4.03
C VAL A 126 -13.44 -8.33 4.58
N VAL A 127 -12.42 -8.47 3.77
CA VAL A 127 -11.09 -7.92 4.03
C VAL A 127 -10.70 -7.00 2.89
N THR A 128 -10.36 -5.76 3.22
CA THR A 128 -9.84 -4.80 2.24
C THR A 128 -8.39 -4.46 2.57
N GLY A 129 -7.57 -4.24 1.54
CA GLY A 129 -6.18 -3.92 1.72
C GLY A 129 -5.65 -2.90 0.73
N VAL A 130 -4.73 -2.05 1.20
CA VAL A 130 -4.02 -1.05 0.40
C VAL A 130 -2.54 -1.11 0.72
N SER A 131 -1.66 -1.11 -0.28
CA SER A 131 -0.20 -1.08 -0.07
C SER A 131 0.30 -2.20 0.86
N ALA A 132 0.92 -1.88 1.99
CA ALA A 132 1.31 -2.87 3.01
C ALA A 132 0.11 -3.71 3.47
N GLY A 133 -1.05 -3.07 3.67
CA GLY A 133 -2.29 -3.77 4.02
C GLY A 133 -2.77 -4.73 2.94
N ALA A 134 -2.49 -4.46 1.66
CA ALA A 134 -2.79 -5.40 0.58
C ALA A 134 -1.97 -6.70 0.68
N LEU A 135 -0.73 -6.61 1.17
CA LEU A 135 0.14 -7.78 1.39
C LEU A 135 -0.29 -8.61 2.61
N ILE A 136 -0.92 -7.97 3.60
CA ILE A 136 -1.48 -8.62 4.80
C ILE A 136 -2.85 -9.24 4.49
N ALA A 137 -3.64 -8.61 3.63
CA ALA A 137 -5.04 -8.93 3.40
C ALA A 137 -5.33 -10.42 3.07
N PRO A 138 -4.56 -11.13 2.22
CA PRO A 138 -4.79 -12.56 1.98
C PRO A 138 -4.69 -13.40 3.24
N TYR A 139 -3.72 -13.13 4.12
CA TYR A 139 -3.55 -13.85 5.39
C TYR A 139 -4.64 -13.50 6.41
N ALA A 140 -5.03 -12.22 6.44
CA ALA A 140 -6.15 -11.77 7.25
C ALA A 140 -7.45 -12.48 6.85
N PHE A 141 -7.67 -12.65 5.56
CA PHE A 141 -8.82 -13.31 4.96
C PHE A 141 -8.85 -14.82 5.24
N LEU A 142 -7.69 -15.47 5.23
CA LEU A 142 -7.58 -16.91 5.46
C LEU A 142 -7.62 -17.32 6.94
N GLY A 143 -7.40 -16.37 7.87
CA GLY A 143 -7.51 -16.61 9.30
C GLY A 143 -6.25 -17.17 9.95
N SER A 144 -6.39 -17.63 11.19
CA SER A 144 -5.27 -17.96 12.09
C SER A 144 -4.36 -19.10 11.61
N SER A 145 -4.86 -19.99 10.76
CA SER A 145 -4.04 -21.07 10.17
C SER A 145 -2.86 -20.57 9.33
N TRP A 146 -2.91 -19.30 8.89
CA TRP A 146 -1.87 -18.65 8.10
C TRP A 146 -0.98 -17.69 8.88
N ASP A 147 -1.17 -17.56 10.19
CA ASP A 147 -0.43 -16.64 11.05
C ASP A 147 1.08 -16.89 11.07
N ALA A 148 1.51 -18.16 10.99
CA ALA A 148 2.93 -18.48 10.95
C ALA A 148 3.62 -17.89 9.70
N LYS A 149 2.96 -17.96 8.53
CA LYS A 149 3.47 -17.37 7.28
C LYS A 149 3.40 -15.84 7.31
N LEU A 150 2.34 -15.28 7.89
CA LEU A 150 2.23 -13.84 8.11
C LEU A 150 3.34 -13.33 9.02
N ALA A 151 3.59 -13.97 10.15
CA ALA A 151 4.67 -13.61 11.06
C ALA A 151 6.05 -13.72 10.40
N GLU A 152 6.31 -14.80 9.65
CA GLU A 152 7.55 -14.99 8.91
C GLU A 152 7.82 -13.84 7.93
N SER A 153 6.80 -13.41 7.15
CA SER A 153 6.96 -12.36 6.14
C SER A 153 7.40 -11.02 6.73
N TYR A 154 7.06 -10.72 7.99
CA TYR A 154 7.38 -9.46 8.67
C TYR A 154 8.53 -9.54 9.68
N THR A 155 8.91 -10.74 10.14
CA THR A 155 9.94 -10.90 11.19
C THR A 155 11.22 -11.57 10.73
N SER A 156 11.21 -12.30 9.59
CA SER A 156 12.38 -13.01 9.08
C SER A 156 13.49 -12.11 8.52
N GLY A 157 13.14 -10.89 8.08
CA GLY A 157 14.04 -9.99 7.37
C GLY A 157 14.13 -10.27 5.87
N SER A 158 13.30 -11.13 5.32
CA SER A 158 13.23 -11.43 3.86
C SER A 158 13.01 -10.17 3.01
N ALA A 159 12.25 -9.20 3.56
CA ALA A 159 11.98 -7.93 2.91
C ALA A 159 13.15 -6.93 2.91
N ALA A 160 14.23 -7.15 3.66
CA ALA A 160 15.35 -6.22 3.80
C ALA A 160 16.04 -5.89 2.45
N HIS A 161 15.94 -6.78 1.48
CA HIS A 161 16.58 -6.65 0.17
C HIS A 161 15.64 -6.16 -0.95
N VAL A 162 14.46 -5.66 -0.61
CA VAL A 162 13.50 -5.14 -1.61
C VAL A 162 13.98 -3.84 -2.26
N LEU A 163 14.71 -3.01 -1.52
CA LEU A 163 15.17 -1.70 -1.98
C LEU A 163 16.52 -1.80 -2.72
N HIS A 164 16.49 -2.12 -4.01
CA HIS A 164 17.66 -2.06 -4.88
C HIS A 164 17.65 -0.80 -5.74
N LEU A 165 18.59 0.14 -5.46
CA LEU A 165 18.70 1.39 -6.20
C LEU A 165 18.97 1.16 -7.70
N ARG A 166 18.32 1.93 -8.55
CA ARG A 166 18.65 2.04 -9.98
C ARG A 166 19.76 3.06 -10.15
N ALA A 167 20.87 2.69 -10.77
CA ALA A 167 22.08 3.53 -10.89
C ALA A 167 21.82 4.94 -11.46
N LEU A 168 20.82 5.13 -12.32
CA LEU A 168 20.43 6.41 -12.91
C LEU A 168 18.90 6.63 -12.84
N GLY A 169 18.19 5.85 -12.03
CA GLY A 169 16.73 5.84 -11.99
C GLY A 169 16.11 7.16 -11.55
N ALA A 170 16.79 7.91 -10.68
CA ALA A 170 16.32 9.21 -10.20
C ALA A 170 16.28 10.29 -11.30
N VAL A 171 17.08 10.14 -12.38
CA VAL A 171 17.22 11.15 -13.44
C VAL A 171 16.52 10.73 -14.72
N PHE A 172 16.53 9.42 -15.06
CA PHE A 172 16.10 8.92 -16.37
C PHE A 172 15.04 7.81 -16.29
N GLY A 173 14.58 7.44 -15.08
CA GLY A 173 13.64 6.33 -14.91
C GLY A 173 12.32 6.76 -14.27
N SER A 174 11.35 5.85 -14.25
CA SER A 174 10.04 6.02 -13.59
C SER A 174 10.12 5.87 -12.06
N SER A 175 11.29 5.47 -11.49
CA SER A 175 11.43 5.16 -10.06
C SER A 175 12.88 5.15 -9.59
N LEU A 176 13.08 5.32 -8.28
CA LEU A 176 14.39 5.24 -7.60
C LEU A 176 14.87 3.79 -7.48
N TYR A 177 13.97 2.83 -7.25
CA TYR A 177 14.28 1.42 -7.02
C TYR A 177 13.79 0.54 -8.16
N GLN A 178 14.34 -0.67 -8.23
CA GLN A 178 13.91 -1.69 -9.18
C GLN A 178 12.61 -2.34 -8.70
N GLY A 179 11.66 -2.60 -9.60
CA GLY A 179 10.42 -3.30 -9.27
C GLY A 179 10.58 -4.82 -9.11
N ALA A 180 11.54 -5.41 -9.82
CA ALA A 180 11.74 -6.85 -9.82
C ALA A 180 12.03 -7.49 -8.44
N PRO A 181 12.74 -6.85 -7.49
CA PRO A 181 12.91 -7.41 -6.14
C PRO A 181 11.60 -7.46 -5.36
N LEU A 182 10.75 -6.43 -5.46
CA LEU A 182 9.44 -6.41 -4.83
C LEU A 182 8.54 -7.50 -5.42
N ALA A 183 8.48 -7.60 -6.75
CA ALA A 183 7.69 -8.62 -7.42
C ALA A 183 8.13 -10.04 -7.04
N ARG A 184 9.44 -10.31 -6.98
CA ARG A 184 9.97 -11.61 -6.54
C ARG A 184 9.66 -11.92 -5.07
N LEU A 185 9.72 -10.91 -4.19
CA LEU A 185 9.35 -11.12 -2.79
C LEU A 185 7.87 -11.50 -2.68
N ILE A 186 6.99 -10.76 -3.35
CA ILE A 186 5.55 -11.05 -3.33
C ILE A 186 5.26 -12.42 -3.94
N ASP A 187 5.93 -12.78 -5.04
CA ASP A 187 5.79 -14.06 -5.73
C ASP A 187 6.14 -15.28 -4.83
N GLN A 188 7.09 -15.11 -3.91
CA GLN A 188 7.42 -16.16 -2.92
C GLN A 188 6.28 -16.46 -1.94
N TYR A 189 5.43 -15.48 -1.68
CA TYR A 189 4.31 -15.60 -0.74
C TYR A 189 2.97 -15.89 -1.44
N VAL A 190 2.82 -15.53 -2.72
CA VAL A 190 1.66 -15.85 -3.53
C VAL A 190 1.82 -17.27 -4.11
N THR A 191 1.58 -18.27 -3.29
CA THR A 191 1.70 -19.68 -3.66
C THR A 191 0.38 -20.23 -4.19
N ASP A 192 0.42 -21.36 -4.92
CA ASP A 192 -0.78 -22.06 -5.37
C ASP A 192 -1.69 -22.45 -4.19
N ASP A 193 -1.10 -22.84 -3.06
CA ASP A 193 -1.84 -23.17 -1.83
C ASP A 193 -2.59 -21.94 -1.27
N LEU A 194 -1.97 -20.75 -1.30
CA LEU A 194 -2.63 -19.51 -0.93
C LEU A 194 -3.79 -19.19 -1.87
N LEU A 195 -3.58 -19.28 -3.18
CA LEU A 195 -4.61 -19.02 -4.18
C LEU A 195 -5.80 -19.98 -4.06
N GLN A 196 -5.54 -21.29 -3.89
CA GLN A 196 -6.58 -22.29 -3.70
C GLN A 196 -7.37 -22.03 -2.40
N SER A 197 -6.69 -21.67 -1.33
CA SER A 197 -7.32 -21.32 -0.05
C SER A 197 -8.19 -20.06 -0.18
N VAL A 198 -7.69 -19.00 -0.85
CA VAL A 198 -8.47 -17.79 -1.12
C VAL A 198 -9.69 -18.09 -1.98
N ALA A 199 -9.53 -18.92 -3.03
CA ALA A 199 -10.65 -19.34 -3.89
C ALA A 199 -11.73 -20.10 -3.10
N ALA A 200 -11.32 -20.98 -2.19
CA ALA A 200 -12.23 -21.75 -1.34
C ALA A 200 -13.03 -20.84 -0.39
N GLU A 201 -12.38 -19.88 0.24
CA GLU A 201 -13.05 -18.92 1.13
C GLU A 201 -13.98 -17.96 0.34
N ALA A 202 -13.54 -17.48 -0.82
CA ALA A 202 -14.36 -16.65 -1.71
C ALA A 202 -15.60 -17.41 -2.25
N ALA A 203 -15.51 -18.75 -2.41
CA ALA A 203 -16.64 -19.56 -2.80
C ALA A 203 -17.75 -19.61 -1.74
N LYS A 204 -17.43 -19.33 -0.47
CA LYS A 204 -18.40 -19.21 0.63
C LYS A 204 -19.14 -17.87 0.63
N GLY A 205 -18.76 -16.92 -0.23
CA GLY A 205 -19.36 -15.58 -0.34
C GLY A 205 -18.49 -14.46 0.25
N ARG A 206 -17.40 -14.80 0.95
CA ARG A 206 -16.47 -13.81 1.53
C ARG A 206 -15.76 -13.01 0.44
N LEU A 207 -15.34 -11.77 0.77
CA LEU A 207 -14.74 -10.83 -0.16
C LEU A 207 -13.31 -10.47 0.29
N LEU A 208 -12.36 -10.63 -0.63
CA LEU A 208 -10.98 -10.14 -0.48
C LEU A 208 -10.74 -9.05 -1.54
N LEU A 209 -10.64 -7.81 -1.10
CA LEU A 209 -10.58 -6.64 -1.96
C LEU A 209 -9.26 -5.89 -1.79
N VAL A 210 -8.62 -5.52 -2.90
CA VAL A 210 -7.38 -4.74 -2.90
C VAL A 210 -7.52 -3.53 -3.81
N ALA A 211 -7.07 -2.36 -3.35
CA ALA A 211 -7.07 -1.15 -4.15
C ALA A 211 -5.70 -0.88 -4.79
N THR A 212 -5.74 -0.42 -6.03
CA THR A 212 -4.64 0.20 -6.76
C THR A 212 -5.11 1.55 -7.30
N THR A 213 -4.18 2.43 -7.69
CA THR A 213 -4.49 3.65 -8.41
C THR A 213 -4.12 3.48 -9.87
N ASN A 214 -5.08 3.63 -10.79
CA ASN A 214 -4.80 3.75 -12.22
C ASN A 214 -4.30 5.17 -12.52
N VAL A 215 -3.02 5.29 -12.90
CA VAL A 215 -2.37 6.60 -13.11
C VAL A 215 -2.92 7.31 -14.35
N ASP A 216 -3.43 6.54 -15.31
CA ASP A 216 -3.92 7.09 -16.57
C ASP A 216 -5.28 7.79 -16.41
N SER A 217 -6.14 7.27 -15.54
CA SER A 217 -7.43 7.87 -15.19
C SER A 217 -7.38 8.77 -13.96
N GLY A 218 -6.39 8.56 -13.07
CA GLY A 218 -6.33 9.20 -11.76
C GLY A 218 -7.30 8.63 -10.73
N GLU A 219 -7.92 7.46 -11.02
CA GLU A 219 -8.99 6.88 -10.23
C GLU A 219 -8.52 5.63 -9.46
N PRO A 220 -9.12 5.34 -8.29
CA PRO A 220 -8.91 4.07 -7.62
C PRO A 220 -9.54 2.92 -8.41
N VAL A 221 -8.87 1.78 -8.43
CA VAL A 221 -9.40 0.52 -8.95
C VAL A 221 -9.38 -0.50 -7.84
N ILE A 222 -10.55 -1.02 -7.48
CA ILE A 222 -10.70 -2.07 -6.48
C ILE A 222 -10.81 -3.41 -7.19
N TRP A 223 -10.01 -4.37 -6.74
CA TRP A 223 -9.90 -5.70 -7.31
C TRP A 223 -10.51 -6.73 -6.36
N ASP A 224 -11.44 -7.56 -6.86
CA ASP A 224 -11.90 -8.76 -6.15
C ASP A 224 -10.88 -9.90 -6.37
N LEU A 225 -9.91 -10.00 -5.45
CA LEU A 225 -8.89 -11.05 -5.50
C LEU A 225 -9.46 -12.45 -5.32
N GLY A 226 -10.61 -12.58 -4.63
CA GLY A 226 -11.33 -13.83 -4.53
C GLY A 226 -11.84 -14.32 -5.88
N SER A 227 -12.37 -13.43 -6.73
CA SER A 227 -12.79 -13.78 -8.09
C SER A 227 -11.60 -14.15 -8.98
N ILE A 228 -10.49 -13.41 -8.87
CA ILE A 228 -9.25 -13.72 -9.59
C ILE A 228 -8.75 -15.13 -9.24
N ALA A 229 -8.70 -15.47 -7.95
CA ALA A 229 -8.28 -16.79 -7.51
C ALA A 229 -9.21 -17.91 -8.01
N ARG A 230 -10.53 -17.65 -8.11
CA ARG A 230 -11.52 -18.64 -8.55
C ARG A 230 -11.56 -18.88 -10.05
N TYR A 231 -11.38 -17.83 -10.84
CA TYR A 231 -11.66 -17.85 -12.28
C TYR A 231 -10.46 -17.55 -13.16
N GLY A 232 -9.32 -17.20 -12.58
CA GLY A 232 -8.14 -16.72 -13.30
C GLY A 232 -7.38 -17.76 -14.13
N ALA A 233 -7.75 -19.04 -14.12
CA ALA A 233 -7.10 -20.12 -14.87
C ALA A 233 -5.55 -20.05 -14.78
N GLU A 234 -4.83 -20.23 -15.90
CA GLU A 234 -3.36 -20.22 -15.93
C GLU A 234 -2.73 -18.86 -15.52
N ASN A 235 -3.44 -17.76 -15.71
CA ASN A 235 -2.96 -16.42 -15.43
C ASN A 235 -3.34 -15.89 -14.04
N ALA A 236 -4.09 -16.66 -13.24
CA ALA A 236 -4.56 -16.22 -11.92
C ALA A 236 -3.42 -15.79 -11.01
N HIS A 237 -2.36 -16.60 -10.95
CA HIS A 237 -1.19 -16.34 -10.14
C HIS A 237 -0.50 -15.03 -10.54
N VAL A 238 -0.29 -14.82 -11.84
CA VAL A 238 0.35 -13.61 -12.37
C VAL A 238 -0.47 -12.38 -12.05
N LEU A 239 -1.78 -12.42 -12.33
CA LEU A 239 -2.66 -11.27 -12.10
C LEU A 239 -2.82 -10.97 -10.60
N PHE A 240 -3.00 -11.99 -9.75
CA PHE A 240 -3.10 -11.84 -8.31
C PHE A 240 -1.83 -11.18 -7.75
N ARG A 241 -0.65 -11.68 -8.14
CA ARG A 241 0.64 -11.09 -7.80
C ARG A 241 0.75 -9.64 -8.30
N ASP A 242 0.42 -9.38 -9.55
CA ASP A 242 0.59 -8.06 -10.17
C ASP A 242 -0.32 -7.00 -9.53
N VAL A 243 -1.52 -7.39 -9.09
CA VAL A 243 -2.39 -6.50 -8.30
C VAL A 243 -1.73 -6.16 -6.95
N LEU A 244 -1.16 -7.14 -6.24
CA LEU A 244 -0.47 -6.90 -4.97
C LEU A 244 0.79 -6.05 -5.16
N VAL A 245 1.58 -6.32 -6.22
CA VAL A 245 2.77 -5.51 -6.57
C VAL A 245 2.36 -4.08 -6.90
N ALA A 246 1.32 -3.89 -7.71
CA ALA A 246 0.80 -2.57 -8.06
C ALA A 246 0.35 -1.80 -6.82
N SER A 247 -0.44 -2.46 -5.96
CA SER A 247 -0.91 -1.86 -4.70
C SER A 247 0.23 -1.43 -3.77
N ALA A 248 1.39 -2.10 -3.83
CA ALA A 248 2.58 -1.76 -3.05
C ALA A 248 3.61 -0.91 -3.81
N SER A 249 3.31 -0.50 -5.06
CA SER A 249 4.24 0.28 -5.90
C SER A 249 4.10 1.77 -5.66
N VAL A 250 4.70 2.25 -4.56
CA VAL A 250 4.72 3.66 -4.16
C VAL A 250 5.38 4.52 -5.24
N PRO A 251 4.68 5.55 -5.79
CA PRO A 251 5.22 6.42 -6.83
C PRO A 251 6.55 7.06 -6.44
N GLY A 252 7.50 7.10 -7.37
CA GLY A 252 8.86 7.58 -7.14
C GLY A 252 9.77 6.54 -6.49
N MET A 253 9.25 5.62 -5.67
CA MET A 253 10.02 4.52 -5.07
C MET A 253 10.11 3.33 -6.03
N PHE A 254 8.96 2.80 -6.46
CA PHE A 254 8.87 1.66 -7.38
C PHE A 254 8.24 2.08 -8.71
N PRO A 255 8.56 1.36 -9.82
CA PRO A 255 7.92 1.63 -11.10
C PRO A 255 6.44 1.26 -11.07
N PRO A 256 5.59 1.93 -11.87
CA PRO A 256 4.23 1.48 -12.11
C PRO A 256 4.20 0.04 -12.66
N VAL A 257 3.15 -0.69 -12.33
CA VAL A 257 2.87 -2.01 -12.92
C VAL A 257 1.97 -1.79 -14.13
N VAL A 258 2.43 -2.21 -15.30
CA VAL A 258 1.64 -2.15 -16.53
C VAL A 258 0.86 -3.45 -16.67
N MET A 259 -0.46 -3.33 -16.69
CA MET A 259 -1.38 -4.45 -16.88
C MET A 259 -1.98 -4.40 -18.28
N HIS A 260 -2.08 -5.56 -18.92
CA HIS A 260 -2.58 -5.70 -20.28
C HIS A 260 -4.00 -6.25 -20.28
N PHE A 261 -4.91 -5.56 -20.95
CA PHE A 261 -6.32 -5.92 -21.02
C PHE A 261 -6.78 -6.14 -22.46
N HIS A 262 -7.80 -7.00 -22.60
CA HIS A 262 -8.47 -7.24 -23.85
C HIS A 262 -9.97 -6.97 -23.66
N LYS A 263 -10.52 -6.13 -24.51
CA LYS A 263 -11.96 -5.84 -24.54
C LYS A 263 -12.39 -5.51 -25.98
N ASP A 264 -13.48 -6.10 -26.42
CA ASP A 264 -14.05 -5.85 -27.75
C ASP A 264 -13.04 -6.01 -28.91
N GLY A 265 -12.13 -7.00 -28.79
CA GLY A 265 -11.09 -7.30 -29.78
C GLY A 265 -9.91 -6.31 -29.76
N GLN A 266 -9.88 -5.36 -28.85
CA GLN A 266 -8.76 -4.41 -28.68
C GLN A 266 -7.94 -4.77 -27.45
N THR A 267 -6.62 -4.59 -27.56
CA THR A 267 -5.71 -4.69 -26.42
C THR A 267 -5.25 -3.30 -26.03
N TYR A 268 -5.31 -2.99 -24.74
CA TYR A 268 -4.84 -1.73 -24.17
C TYR A 268 -4.07 -1.97 -22.87
N ASP A 269 -3.34 -0.96 -22.42
CA ASP A 269 -2.50 -1.01 -21.25
C ASP A 269 -2.99 -0.01 -20.20
N GLU A 270 -3.08 -0.44 -18.95
CA GLU A 270 -3.29 0.43 -17.80
C GLU A 270 -2.04 0.43 -16.92
N ALA A 271 -1.60 1.61 -16.45
CA ALA A 271 -0.52 1.70 -15.48
C ALA A 271 -1.08 1.88 -14.07
N HIS A 272 -0.74 0.95 -13.19
CA HIS A 272 -1.19 0.95 -11.81
C HIS A 272 -0.04 1.24 -10.84
N VAL A 273 -0.34 2.02 -9.82
CA VAL A 273 0.56 2.34 -8.70
C VAL A 273 -0.14 2.07 -7.38
N ASP A 274 0.55 2.34 -6.28
CA ASP A 274 0.06 2.16 -4.91
C ASP A 274 -1.34 2.77 -4.72
N GLY A 275 -2.21 1.98 -4.11
CA GLY A 275 -3.60 2.39 -3.85
C GLY A 275 -3.71 3.57 -2.89
N ALA A 276 -2.72 3.78 -2.01
CA ALA A 276 -2.70 4.89 -1.05
C ALA A 276 -2.57 6.27 -1.72
N VAL A 277 -2.27 6.34 -3.02
CA VAL A 277 -2.32 7.59 -3.81
C VAL A 277 -3.72 8.18 -3.84
N THR A 278 -4.76 7.32 -3.90
CA THR A 278 -6.16 7.74 -3.94
C THR A 278 -6.95 7.32 -2.69
N LEU A 279 -6.62 6.16 -2.10
CA LEU A 279 -7.32 5.59 -0.95
C LEU A 279 -6.31 5.05 0.08
N PRO A 280 -6.09 5.71 1.21
CA PRO A 280 -5.16 5.21 2.25
C PRO A 280 -5.64 3.90 2.89
N PHE A 281 -6.93 3.72 2.98
CA PHE A 281 -7.68 2.50 3.22
C PHE A 281 -9.12 2.70 2.71
N PHE A 282 -9.89 1.65 2.65
CA PHE A 282 -11.32 1.75 2.33
C PHE A 282 -12.12 0.70 3.08
N VAL A 283 -13.32 1.07 3.45
CA VAL A 283 -14.38 0.15 3.87
C VAL A 283 -15.24 -0.04 2.63
N ALA A 284 -15.56 -1.28 2.26
CA ALA A 284 -16.31 -1.55 1.03
C ALA A 284 -17.55 -0.65 0.97
N PRO A 285 -17.69 0.20 -0.06
CA PRO A 285 -18.74 1.23 -0.10
C PRO A 285 -20.15 0.63 -0.20
N GLU A 286 -20.25 -0.58 -0.71
CA GLU A 286 -21.48 -1.36 -0.78
C GLU A 286 -22.01 -1.74 0.60
N PHE A 287 -21.13 -1.66 1.63
CA PHE A 287 -21.53 -1.79 3.02
C PHE A 287 -22.55 -0.73 3.43
N ALA A 288 -22.37 0.51 2.97
CA ALA A 288 -23.36 1.57 3.18
C ALA A 288 -24.69 1.27 2.45
N ALA A 289 -24.63 0.58 1.29
CA ALA A 289 -25.83 0.15 0.56
C ALA A 289 -26.57 -0.98 1.27
N VAL A 290 -25.86 -1.96 1.83
CA VAL A 290 -26.45 -3.04 2.65
C VAL A 290 -27.14 -2.48 3.89
N ALA A 291 -26.59 -1.39 4.47
CA ALA A 291 -27.19 -0.70 5.60
C ALA A 291 -28.42 0.14 5.21
N GLN A 292 -28.60 0.52 3.93
CA GLN A 292 -29.74 1.32 3.47
C GLN A 292 -31.05 0.51 3.33
N ASP A 293 -30.99 -0.80 3.09
CA ASP A 293 -32.19 -1.65 2.88
C ASP A 293 -32.94 -2.02 4.20
N GLY A 294 -32.71 -1.27 5.27
CA GLY A 294 -33.72 -1.16 6.32
C GLY A 294 -33.46 -1.84 7.65
N ALA A 295 -32.34 -2.51 7.89
CA ALA A 295 -31.85 -2.75 9.25
C ALA A 295 -30.34 -3.02 9.20
N PRO A 296 -29.49 -2.30 9.97
CA PRO A 296 -28.15 -2.79 10.19
C PRO A 296 -28.28 -4.22 10.72
N GLN A 297 -27.63 -5.17 10.07
CA GLN A 297 -27.63 -6.54 10.59
C GLN A 297 -27.06 -6.45 12.00
N ARG A 298 -27.84 -6.84 13.00
CA ARG A 298 -27.44 -6.76 14.40
C ARG A 298 -26.10 -7.48 14.56
N GLY A 299 -25.10 -6.74 15.05
CA GLY A 299 -23.75 -7.27 15.27
C GLY A 299 -22.73 -6.98 14.19
N THR A 300 -22.99 -6.07 13.21
CA THR A 300 -21.97 -5.64 12.27
C THR A 300 -20.90 -4.80 12.95
N SER A 301 -19.64 -5.15 12.72
CA SER A 301 -18.47 -4.41 13.21
C SER A 301 -17.45 -4.18 12.10
N VAL A 302 -16.91 -2.97 12.06
CA VAL A 302 -15.84 -2.57 11.16
C VAL A 302 -14.57 -2.36 11.97
N TYR A 303 -13.50 -3.00 11.54
CA TYR A 303 -12.16 -2.91 12.13
C TYR A 303 -11.24 -2.23 11.13
N VAL A 304 -10.53 -1.18 11.54
CA VAL A 304 -9.57 -0.47 10.71
C VAL A 304 -8.18 -0.59 11.33
N LEU A 305 -7.29 -1.35 10.70
CA LEU A 305 -5.88 -1.41 11.09
C LEU A 305 -5.09 -0.38 10.26
N ILE A 306 -4.56 0.62 10.94
CA ILE A 306 -3.77 1.68 10.34
C ILE A 306 -2.29 1.37 10.54
N ASP A 307 -1.63 1.00 9.45
CA ASP A 307 -0.19 0.72 9.40
C ASP A 307 0.61 2.04 9.44
N GLY A 308 0.61 2.68 10.60
CA GLY A 308 1.19 3.97 10.87
C GLY A 308 0.53 4.68 12.04
N SER A 309 0.82 5.95 12.21
CA SER A 309 0.18 6.80 13.23
C SER A 309 -0.86 7.74 12.58
N ILE A 310 -1.96 7.97 13.27
CA ILE A 310 -2.97 9.00 12.90
C ILE A 310 -2.63 10.37 13.48
N ASP A 311 -1.66 10.44 14.37
CA ASP A 311 -1.16 11.66 14.98
C ASP A 311 0.32 11.83 14.64
N GLU A 312 0.72 13.03 14.23
CA GLU A 312 2.11 13.38 13.99
C GLU A 312 2.63 14.35 15.04
N LEU A 313 3.79 14.03 15.62
CA LEU A 313 4.49 14.99 16.46
C LEU A 313 5.11 16.11 15.61
N PRO A 314 5.03 17.38 16.03
CA PRO A 314 5.66 18.47 15.34
C PRO A 314 7.17 18.25 15.19
N GLN A 315 7.69 18.40 13.98
CA GLN A 315 9.13 18.29 13.72
C GLN A 315 9.62 19.39 12.76
N ALA A 316 10.85 19.86 12.97
CA ALA A 316 11.46 20.85 12.09
C ALA A 316 11.84 20.23 10.74
N THR A 317 11.32 20.79 9.65
CA THR A 317 11.66 20.36 8.29
C THR A 317 12.86 21.13 7.78
N ARG A 318 13.86 20.44 7.23
CA ARG A 318 15.01 21.09 6.57
C ARG A 318 14.52 21.86 5.33
N LEU A 319 14.93 23.14 5.23
CA LEU A 319 14.52 24.03 4.11
C LEU A 319 15.32 23.72 2.83
N ARG A 320 15.14 22.51 2.31
CA ARG A 320 15.65 22.04 1.00
C ARG A 320 14.48 21.51 0.20
N THR A 321 14.47 21.76 -1.10
CA THR A 321 13.37 21.37 -2.00
C THR A 321 12.92 19.90 -1.81
N GLY A 322 13.86 18.95 -1.83
CA GLY A 322 13.54 17.52 -1.65
C GLY A 322 12.91 17.22 -0.29
N SER A 323 13.41 17.85 0.79
CA SER A 323 12.85 17.66 2.13
C SER A 323 11.45 18.27 2.26
N ILE A 324 11.24 19.44 1.67
CA ILE A 324 9.93 20.12 1.66
C ILE A 324 8.91 19.28 0.87
N VAL A 325 9.26 18.85 -0.34
CA VAL A 325 8.37 18.02 -1.19
C VAL A 325 8.04 16.72 -0.48
N SER A 326 9.03 16.00 0.04
CA SER A 326 8.81 14.74 0.76
C SER A 326 7.90 14.94 1.98
N ARG A 327 8.12 16.00 2.77
CA ARG A 327 7.28 16.32 3.92
C ARG A 327 5.86 16.70 3.50
N SER A 328 5.70 17.47 2.42
CA SER A 328 4.38 17.87 1.90
C SER A 328 3.57 16.66 1.45
N VAL A 329 4.20 15.70 0.74
CA VAL A 329 3.53 14.45 0.33
C VAL A 329 3.15 13.63 1.56
N ALA A 330 4.06 13.43 2.52
CA ALA A 330 3.77 12.69 3.75
C ALA A 330 2.63 13.34 4.55
N THR A 331 2.62 14.66 4.67
CA THR A 331 1.53 15.40 5.35
C THR A 331 0.20 15.23 4.61
N GLY A 332 0.21 15.27 3.27
CA GLY A 332 -1.00 15.05 2.45
C GLY A 332 -1.59 13.64 2.68
N LEU A 333 -0.74 12.61 2.63
CA LEU A 333 -1.16 11.22 2.89
C LEU A 333 -1.69 11.05 4.32
N HIS A 334 -1.04 11.67 5.30
CA HIS A 334 -1.48 11.64 6.70
C HIS A 334 -2.86 12.30 6.88
N MET A 335 -3.05 13.48 6.30
CA MET A 335 -4.34 14.19 6.36
C MET A 335 -5.44 13.41 5.65
N MET A 336 -5.12 12.78 4.51
CA MET A 336 -6.06 11.91 3.79
C MET A 336 -6.47 10.70 4.66
N MET A 337 -5.51 10.07 5.37
CA MET A 337 -5.79 8.99 6.33
C MET A 337 -6.79 9.43 7.42
N ARG A 338 -6.54 10.58 8.04
CA ARG A 338 -7.44 11.14 9.08
C ARG A 338 -8.84 11.41 8.54
N THR A 339 -8.93 12.09 7.40
CA THR A 339 -10.23 12.42 6.77
C THR A 339 -11.00 11.16 6.38
N THR A 340 -10.29 10.13 5.86
CA THR A 340 -10.92 8.86 5.52
C THR A 340 -11.44 8.14 6.76
N LEU A 341 -10.69 8.16 7.88
CA LEU A 341 -11.14 7.57 9.14
C LEU A 341 -12.35 8.31 9.73
N GLU A 342 -12.35 9.64 9.68
CA GLU A 342 -13.49 10.46 10.11
C GLU A 342 -14.74 10.18 9.28
N LEU A 343 -14.58 10.08 7.95
CA LEU A 343 -15.69 9.76 7.05
C LEU A 343 -16.22 8.35 7.30
N ALA A 344 -15.35 7.36 7.41
CA ALA A 344 -15.73 5.97 7.69
C ALA A 344 -16.45 5.86 9.05
N GLY A 345 -15.94 6.50 10.09
CA GLY A 345 -16.54 6.49 11.42
C GLY A 345 -17.89 7.22 11.47
N THR A 346 -17.99 8.38 10.81
CA THR A 346 -19.26 9.12 10.72
C THR A 346 -20.32 8.31 9.98
N THR A 347 -19.94 7.68 8.87
CA THR A 347 -20.84 6.81 8.09
C THR A 347 -21.25 5.59 8.91
N ALA A 348 -20.34 4.93 9.59
CA ALA A 348 -20.65 3.80 10.46
C ALA A 348 -21.63 4.21 11.57
N ALA A 349 -21.41 5.35 12.23
CA ALA A 349 -22.28 5.86 13.28
C ALA A 349 -23.70 6.18 12.75
N GLN A 350 -23.82 6.77 11.54
CA GLN A 350 -25.11 7.05 10.91
C GLN A 350 -25.92 5.79 10.64
N HIS A 351 -25.26 4.67 10.39
CA HIS A 351 -25.89 3.37 10.13
C HIS A 351 -25.95 2.45 11.36
N GLY A 352 -25.59 2.95 12.56
CA GLY A 352 -25.60 2.15 13.78
C GLY A 352 -24.58 1.01 13.80
N VAL A 353 -23.50 1.15 13.04
CA VAL A 353 -22.40 0.18 12.92
C VAL A 353 -21.28 0.57 13.86
N ARG A 354 -20.73 -0.42 14.58
CA ARG A 354 -19.56 -0.21 15.42
C ARG A 354 -18.32 -0.16 14.57
N LEU A 355 -17.58 0.94 14.62
CA LEU A 355 -16.24 1.07 14.03
C LEU A 355 -15.21 1.12 15.15
N GLU A 356 -14.21 0.26 15.02
CA GLU A 356 -13.03 0.20 15.87
C GLU A 356 -11.78 0.39 15.01
N TYR A 357 -10.81 1.15 15.50
CA TYR A 357 -9.54 1.33 14.80
C TYR A 357 -8.36 1.09 15.73
N ALA A 358 -7.24 0.69 15.15
CA ALA A 358 -5.96 0.59 15.82
C ALA A 358 -4.87 1.23 14.96
N ALA A 359 -3.98 1.99 15.58
CA ALA A 359 -2.87 2.67 14.95
C ALA A 359 -1.67 2.75 15.89
N LEU A 360 -0.47 2.90 15.34
CA LEU A 360 0.71 3.19 16.15
C LEU A 360 0.52 4.53 16.89
N PRO A 361 0.73 4.59 18.21
CA PRO A 361 0.66 5.84 18.94
C PRO A 361 1.73 6.82 18.47
N ALA A 362 1.44 8.12 18.51
CA ALA A 362 2.40 9.16 18.12
C ALA A 362 3.70 9.12 18.95
N ALA A 363 3.61 8.64 20.19
CA ALA A 363 4.75 8.45 21.07
C ALA A 363 5.58 7.19 20.80
N TYR A 364 5.10 6.29 19.89
CA TYR A 364 5.89 5.13 19.50
C TYR A 364 7.19 5.60 18.83
N PRO A 365 8.35 5.01 19.17
CA PRO A 365 9.63 5.44 18.61
C PRO A 365 9.60 5.51 17.09
N GLN A 366 10.13 6.62 16.53
CA GLN A 366 10.11 6.86 15.10
C GLN A 366 10.86 5.76 14.34
N HIS A 367 10.11 4.97 13.59
CA HIS A 367 10.62 4.00 12.63
C HIS A 367 10.52 4.55 11.20
N LYS A 368 11.24 3.95 10.28
CA LYS A 368 11.27 4.40 8.88
C LYS A 368 10.30 3.55 8.05
N ALA A 369 9.34 4.18 7.41
CA ALA A 369 8.34 3.52 6.57
C ALA A 369 8.93 2.67 5.41
N PHE A 370 10.15 2.99 4.98
CA PHE A 370 10.86 2.28 3.91
C PHE A 370 12.11 1.56 4.39
N ASP A 371 12.20 1.22 5.67
CA ASP A 371 13.22 0.34 6.22
C ASP A 371 12.60 -1.02 6.52
N PHE A 372 12.74 -1.95 5.58
CA PHE A 372 12.19 -3.31 5.66
C PHE A 372 13.12 -4.29 6.39
N SER A 373 14.09 -3.80 7.16
CA SER A 373 14.94 -4.65 7.98
C SER A 373 14.17 -5.28 9.15
N ALA A 374 14.57 -6.49 9.54
CA ALA A 374 13.99 -7.14 10.73
C ALA A 374 14.16 -6.29 12.00
N ALA A 375 15.25 -5.52 12.11
CA ALA A 375 15.49 -4.64 13.25
C ALA A 375 14.46 -3.51 13.36
N ASN A 376 13.91 -3.03 12.21
CA ASN A 376 12.86 -2.02 12.17
C ASN A 376 11.46 -2.63 12.33
N MET A 377 11.19 -3.78 11.72
CA MET A 377 9.84 -4.35 11.62
C MET A 377 9.46 -5.21 12.83
N ARG A 378 10.39 -6.04 13.33
CA ARG A 378 10.10 -6.96 14.44
C ARG A 378 9.60 -6.30 15.73
N PRO A 379 10.18 -5.19 16.20
CA PRO A 379 9.66 -4.52 17.41
C PRO A 379 8.22 -4.03 17.26
N MET A 380 7.83 -3.55 16.06
CA MET A 380 6.46 -3.11 15.79
C MET A 380 5.48 -4.29 15.77
N PHE A 381 5.90 -5.41 15.18
CA PHE A 381 5.13 -6.66 15.18
C PHE A 381 4.89 -7.16 16.61
N GLU A 382 5.96 -7.27 17.41
CA GLU A 382 5.89 -7.76 18.80
C GLU A 382 5.06 -6.82 19.69
N TYR A 383 5.18 -5.50 19.50
CA TYR A 383 4.37 -4.50 20.18
C TYR A 383 2.89 -4.69 19.90
N ALA A 384 2.51 -4.79 18.63
CA ALA A 384 1.11 -4.93 18.23
C ALA A 384 0.52 -6.27 18.70
N SER A 385 1.28 -7.36 18.62
CA SER A 385 0.89 -8.68 19.13
C SER A 385 0.62 -8.64 20.62
N ALA A 386 1.53 -8.06 21.40
CA ALA A 386 1.36 -7.94 22.85
C ALA A 386 0.16 -7.04 23.23
N CYS A 387 -0.17 -6.03 22.43
CA CYS A 387 -1.35 -5.21 22.62
C CYS A 387 -2.64 -5.99 22.37
N ALA A 388 -2.67 -6.76 21.29
CA ALA A 388 -3.83 -7.57 20.94
C ALA A 388 -4.08 -8.68 21.99
N GLU A 389 -3.03 -9.36 22.44
CA GLU A 389 -3.12 -10.40 23.47
C GLU A 389 -3.70 -9.88 24.81
N ARG A 390 -3.57 -8.59 25.09
CA ARG A 390 -4.11 -7.94 26.29
C ARG A 390 -5.50 -7.35 26.10
N ALA A 391 -6.13 -7.53 24.93
CA ALA A 391 -7.40 -6.89 24.55
C ALA A 391 -7.36 -5.34 24.60
N HIS A 392 -6.18 -4.75 24.35
CA HIS A 392 -5.98 -3.29 24.40
C HIS A 392 -5.55 -2.73 23.04
N LEU A 393 -5.92 -3.39 21.94
CA LEU A 393 -5.57 -2.99 20.59
C LEU A 393 -6.53 -1.93 20.04
N TRP A 394 -7.84 -2.07 20.29
CA TRP A 394 -8.88 -1.37 19.57
C TRP A 394 -9.40 -0.15 20.31
N THR A 395 -9.48 0.97 19.60
CA THR A 395 -10.18 2.18 20.03
C THR A 395 -11.52 2.25 19.31
N VAL A 396 -12.61 2.37 20.06
CA VAL A 396 -13.93 2.61 19.47
C VAL A 396 -13.96 4.03 18.93
N TRP A 397 -14.31 4.15 17.65
CA TRP A 397 -14.42 5.46 17.03
C TRP A 397 -15.59 6.26 17.62
N SER A 398 -15.32 7.52 17.93
CA SER A 398 -16.31 8.53 18.29
C SER A 398 -15.82 9.90 17.82
N GLN A 399 -16.72 10.87 17.69
CA GLN A 399 -16.32 12.24 17.36
C GLN A 399 -15.34 12.82 18.39
N ASP A 400 -15.54 12.50 19.66
CA ASP A 400 -14.65 12.93 20.75
C ASP A 400 -13.30 12.24 20.70
N SER A 401 -13.22 10.97 20.26
CA SER A 401 -11.94 10.26 20.11
C SER A 401 -11.04 10.91 19.07
N MET A 402 -11.62 11.51 18.04
CA MET A 402 -10.89 12.24 16.99
C MET A 402 -10.55 13.68 17.41
N ALA A 403 -11.48 14.37 18.11
CA ALA A 403 -11.25 15.73 18.63
C ALA A 403 -10.16 15.76 19.70
N SER A 404 -10.09 14.75 20.55
CA SER A 404 -9.01 14.56 21.53
C SER A 404 -7.64 14.46 20.89
N ALA A 405 -7.53 14.16 19.59
CA ALA A 405 -6.27 14.13 18.87
C ALA A 405 -5.57 15.48 18.77
N VAL A 406 -6.23 16.58 19.01
CA VAL A 406 -5.69 17.95 18.85
C VAL A 406 -5.12 18.53 20.14
N VAL A 407 -5.46 17.99 21.33
CA VAL A 407 -4.97 18.54 22.61
C VAL A 407 -3.62 17.93 22.94
N ALA A 408 -2.60 18.74 22.81
CA ALA A 408 -1.19 18.43 23.08
C ALA A 408 -0.89 18.40 24.58
N ASP A 409 -1.49 17.49 25.31
CA ASP A 409 -1.01 17.14 26.64
C ASP A 409 -0.59 15.67 26.63
N GLY A 410 0.68 15.41 27.01
CA GLY A 410 1.35 14.11 26.89
C GLY A 410 0.75 12.95 27.69
N SER A 411 -0.54 13.03 28.02
CA SER A 411 -1.29 12.04 28.83
C SER A 411 -2.41 11.36 28.06
N ARG A 412 -2.29 11.21 26.73
CA ARG A 412 -3.29 10.45 25.99
C ARG A 412 -3.25 8.99 26.38
N ALA A 413 -4.45 8.46 26.63
CA ALA A 413 -4.69 7.02 26.60
C ALA A 413 -4.21 6.49 25.23
N VAL A 414 -3.06 5.86 25.23
CA VAL A 414 -2.52 5.13 24.09
C VAL A 414 -3.52 4.01 23.80
N PRO A 415 -4.01 3.80 22.55
CA PRO A 415 -4.97 2.75 22.22
C PRO A 415 -4.50 1.34 22.60
N CYS A 416 -3.22 1.19 22.80
CA CYS A 416 -2.59 0.10 23.48
C CYS A 416 -1.80 0.69 24.63
N PRO A 417 -2.16 0.46 25.88
CA PRO A 417 -1.32 0.77 27.01
C PRO A 417 -0.17 -0.23 26.99
N ALA A 418 0.81 -0.03 26.10
CA ALA A 418 2.12 -0.51 26.40
C ALA A 418 2.44 0.07 27.78
N ASP A 419 2.84 -0.77 28.69
CA ASP A 419 3.49 -0.38 29.91
C ASP A 419 4.34 0.87 29.59
N ASP A 420 4.01 2.04 30.14
CA ASP A 420 4.71 3.31 29.88
C ASP A 420 6.22 3.15 29.99
N ALA A 421 6.68 2.25 30.87
CA ALA A 421 8.06 1.83 30.99
C ALA A 421 8.61 1.08 29.76
N ALA A 422 7.78 0.43 28.94
CA ALA A 422 8.23 -0.21 27.71
C ALA A 422 8.40 0.82 26.59
N ILE A 423 7.50 1.79 26.49
CA ILE A 423 7.62 2.92 25.53
C ILE A 423 8.86 3.74 25.86
N GLU A 424 9.11 4.06 27.14
CA GLU A 424 10.33 4.76 27.56
C GLU A 424 11.62 3.97 27.25
N ARG A 425 11.64 2.66 27.45
CA ARG A 425 12.79 1.81 27.10
C ARG A 425 13.06 1.82 25.60
N LEU A 426 12.00 1.73 24.78
CA LEU A 426 12.11 1.79 23.32
C LEU A 426 12.57 3.17 22.85
N ALA A 427 12.06 4.26 23.45
CA ALA A 427 12.49 5.60 23.15
C ALA A 427 13.97 5.86 23.52
N ARG A 428 14.49 5.24 24.58
CA ARG A 428 15.91 5.34 24.98
C ARG A 428 16.83 4.44 24.16
N ALA A 429 16.29 3.38 23.51
CA ALA A 429 17.06 2.49 22.65
C ALA A 429 17.12 2.93 21.18
N ALA A 430 16.37 3.97 20.81
CA ALA A 430 16.45 4.55 19.47
C ALA A 430 17.78 5.35 19.34
N PRO A 431 18.58 5.10 18.29
CA PRO A 431 19.90 5.73 18.08
C PRO A 431 19.83 7.22 17.78
#